data_e99060b75115da7e4218748e4fb699e4
#
_entry.id   e99060b75115da7e4218748e4fb699e4
#
_cell.length_a   1.000
_cell.length_b   1.000
_cell.length_c   1.000
_cell.angle_alpha   90.00
_cell.angle_beta   90.00
_cell.angle_gamma   90.00
#
_symmetry.space_group_name_H-M   'P 1'
#
loop_
_entity.id
_entity.type
_entity.pdbx_description
1 polymer ?
#
loop_
_entity_poly.entity_id
_entity_poly.type
_entity_poly.pdbx_seq_one_letter_code
_entity_poly.pdbx_strand_id
1 'polypeptide(L)' 'MYSIIFTYGCEHEWFNYDSKKEANKKFNALKKRVDEYAAKSIYSSVSMSSVSLYGNEEQTYDNLDSI' A
#
# COMPACT_ATOMS: atom_id res chain seq x y z
N MET A 1 12.65 -3.43 8.81
CA MET A 1 11.27 -2.95 9.09
C MET A 1 10.58 -2.61 7.78
N TYR A 2 9.30 -2.92 7.70
CA TYR A 2 8.49 -2.67 6.51
C TYR A 2 7.45 -1.63 6.85
N SER A 3 7.36 -0.60 6.02
CA SER A 3 6.40 0.49 6.21
C SER A 3 5.40 0.47 5.06
N ILE A 4 4.12 0.57 5.41
CA ILE A 4 3.04 0.61 4.43
C ILE A 4 2.29 1.93 4.61
N ILE A 5 2.05 2.62 3.51
CA ILE A 5 1.26 3.84 3.48
C ILE A 5 0.06 3.60 2.59
N PHE A 6 -1.13 3.77 3.14
CA PHE A 6 -2.39 3.66 2.40
C PHE A 6 -3.02 5.04 2.30
N THR A 7 -3.28 5.48 1.08
CA THR A 7 -3.88 6.78 0.79
C THR A 7 -5.22 6.56 0.11
N TYR A 8 -6.27 7.22 0.60
CA TYR A 8 -7.58 7.19 -0.04
C TYR A 8 -8.22 8.58 0.09
N GLY A 9 -8.53 9.19 -1.05
CA GLY A 9 -9.00 10.57 -1.06
C GLY A 9 -7.97 11.49 -0.42
N CYS A 10 -8.35 12.16 0.65
CA CYS A 10 -7.47 13.05 1.40
C CYS A 10 -6.94 12.41 2.69
N GLU A 11 -7.21 11.13 2.91
CA GLU A 11 -6.82 10.44 4.13
C GLU A 11 -5.57 9.59 3.90
N HIS A 12 -4.79 9.42 4.97
CA HIS A 12 -3.58 8.61 4.95
C HIS A 12 -3.54 7.74 6.20
N GLU A 13 -3.10 6.48 6.03
CA GLU A 13 -2.86 5.57 7.14
C GLU A 13 -1.48 4.95 6.99
N TRP A 14 -0.76 4.82 8.10
CA TRP A 14 0.58 4.21 8.13
C TRP A 14 0.56 2.95 8.96
N PHE A 15 1.28 1.93 8.48
CA PHE A 15 1.43 0.66 9.18
C PHE A 15 2.90 0.25 9.13
N ASN A 16 3.41 -0.26 10.25
CA ASN A 16 4.80 -0.73 10.33
C ASN A 16 4.81 -2.18 10.80
N TYR A 17 5.62 -3.00 10.16
CA TYR A 17 5.75 -4.42 10.47
C TYR A 17 7.22 -4.81 10.49
N ASP A 18 7.60 -5.71 11.40
CA ASP A 18 8.95 -6.26 11.44
C ASP A 18 9.08 -7.48 10.54
N SER A 19 7.97 -8.16 10.26
CA SER A 19 7.93 -9.37 9.44
C SER A 19 7.48 -9.06 8.01
N LYS A 20 8.25 -9.55 7.04
CA LYS A 20 7.88 -9.43 5.63
C LYS A 20 6.55 -10.12 5.35
N LYS A 21 6.31 -11.28 5.98
CA LYS A 21 5.08 -12.03 5.81
C LYS A 21 3.86 -11.24 6.23
N GLU A 22 3.93 -10.59 7.40
CA GLU A 22 2.83 -9.75 7.89
C GLU A 22 2.64 -8.50 7.04
N ALA A 23 3.75 -7.88 6.61
CA ALA A 23 3.69 -6.71 5.74
C ALA A 23 3.02 -7.07 4.41
N ASN A 24 3.41 -8.18 3.79
CA ASN A 24 2.80 -8.62 2.53
C ASN A 24 1.32 -8.93 2.69
N LYS A 25 0.94 -9.53 3.80
CA LYS A 25 -0.46 -9.84 4.08
C LYS A 25 -1.29 -8.55 4.13
N LYS A 26 -0.79 -7.55 4.84
CA LYS A 26 -1.48 -6.26 4.94
C LYS A 26 -1.50 -5.54 3.59
N PHE A 27 -0.38 -5.56 2.88
CA PHE A 27 -0.28 -4.93 1.56
C PHE A 27 -1.32 -5.52 0.59
N ASN A 28 -1.44 -6.85 0.56
CA ASN A 28 -2.41 -7.51 -0.31
C ASN A 28 -3.85 -7.21 0.09
N ALA A 29 -4.13 -7.10 1.39
CA ALA A 29 -5.45 -6.71 1.86
C ALA A 29 -5.81 -5.29 1.44
N LEU A 30 -4.85 -4.37 1.49
CA LEU A 30 -5.07 -3.00 1.08
C LEU A 30 -5.18 -2.85 -0.44
N LYS A 31 -4.52 -3.72 -1.21
CA LYS A 31 -4.72 -3.75 -2.67
C LYS A 31 -6.19 -4.01 -3.03
N LYS A 32 -6.85 -4.88 -2.29
CA LYS A 32 -8.28 -5.16 -2.52
C LYS A 32 -9.12 -3.92 -2.24
N ARG A 33 -8.76 -3.15 -1.22
CA ARG A 33 -9.46 -1.90 -0.93
C ARG A 33 -9.25 -0.88 -2.04
N VAL A 34 -8.05 -0.82 -2.62
CA VAL A 34 -7.78 0.05 -3.76
C VAL A 34 -8.71 -0.30 -4.92
N ASP A 35 -8.91 -1.59 -5.20
CA ASP A 35 -9.81 -2.04 -6.25
C ASP A 35 -11.28 -1.66 -5.94
N GLU A 36 -11.68 -1.78 -4.68
CA GLU A 36 -13.03 -1.40 -4.24
C GLU A 36 -13.27 0.11 -4.43
N TYR A 37 -12.28 0.93 -4.09
CA TYR A 37 -12.37 2.38 -4.29
C TYR A 37 -12.40 2.74 -5.78
N ALA A 38 -11.71 1.99 -6.62
CA ALA A 38 -11.77 2.20 -8.06
C ALA A 38 -13.20 2.04 -8.58
N ALA A 39 -13.93 1.04 -8.09
CA ALA A 39 -15.32 0.82 -8.47
C ALA A 39 -16.23 1.98 -8.03
N LYS A 40 -15.81 2.75 -7.04
CA LYS A 40 -16.53 3.93 -6.55
C LYS A 40 -15.99 5.23 -7.15
N SER A 41 -15.05 5.14 -8.10
CA SER A 41 -14.37 6.29 -8.71
C SER A 41 -13.63 7.15 -7.69
N ILE A 42 -13.09 6.53 -6.64
CA ILE A 42 -12.29 7.21 -5.62
C ILE A 42 -10.84 6.81 -5.80
N TYR A 43 -9.95 7.81 -5.94
CA TYR A 43 -8.52 7.55 -6.04
C TYR A 43 -7.98 7.00 -4.72
N SER A 44 -7.17 5.95 -4.82
CA SER A 44 -6.46 5.41 -3.67
C SER A 44 -5.17 4.74 -4.12
N SER A 45 -4.24 4.60 -3.19
CA SER A 45 -2.98 3.93 -3.44
C SER A 45 -2.46 3.29 -2.17
N VAL A 46 -1.65 2.26 -2.33
CA VAL A 46 -0.94 1.64 -1.23
C VAL A 46 0.51 1.43 -1.63
N SER A 47 1.43 1.82 -0.76
CA SER A 47 2.87 1.66 -0.97
C SER A 47 3.46 0.87 0.18
N MET A 48 4.38 -0.03 -0.13
CA MET A 48 5.16 -0.75 0.86
C MET A 48 6.63 -0.51 0.58
N SER A 49 7.38 -0.08 1.59
CA SER A 49 8.82 0.16 1.46
C SER A 49 9.58 -0.56 2.57
N SER A 50 10.79 -0.96 2.25
CA SER A 50 11.69 -1.56 3.23
C SER A 50 13.10 -1.04 3.00
N VAL A 51 13.86 -0.95 4.10
CA VAL A 51 15.27 -0.59 4.06
C VAL A 51 16.09 -1.82 4.42
N SER A 52 17.06 -2.17 3.60
CA SER A 52 17.94 -3.30 3.84
C SER A 52 19.40 -2.88 3.66
N LEU A 53 20.32 -3.78 4.02
CA LEU A 53 21.75 -3.55 3.79
C LEU A 53 22.11 -3.43 2.32
N TYR A 54 21.25 -3.92 1.45
CA TYR A 54 21.49 -3.96 0.00
C TYR A 54 20.70 -2.87 -0.74
N GLY A 55 20.03 -1.98 -0.03
CA GLY A 55 19.27 -0.88 -0.61
C GLY A 55 17.83 -0.84 -0.11
N ASN A 56 17.04 -0.03 -0.77
CA ASN A 56 15.63 0.13 -0.45
C ASN A 56 14.78 -0.60 -1.48
N GLU A 57 13.77 -1.32 -1.01
CA GLU A 57 12.76 -1.91 -1.89
C GLU A 57 11.47 -1.14 -1.73
N GLU A 58 10.78 -0.88 -2.84
CA GLU A 58 9.52 -0.18 -2.80
C GLU A 58 8.56 -0.78 -3.82
N GLN A 59 7.30 -0.95 -3.40
CA GLN A 59 6.23 -1.42 -4.27
C GLN A 59 5.05 -0.48 -4.09
N THR A 60 4.39 -0.12 -5.19
CA THR A 60 3.22 0.74 -5.15
C THR A 60 2.13 0.15 -6.03
N TYR A 61 0.91 0.19 -5.52
CA TYR A 61 -0.28 -0.24 -6.26
C TYR A 61 -1.34 0.86 -6.13
N ASP A 62 -1.85 1.33 -7.25
CA ASP A 62 -2.85 2.39 -7.24
C ASP A 62 -3.95 2.12 -8.26
N ASN A 63 -4.99 2.94 -8.24
CA ASN A 63 -6.13 2.81 -9.14
C ASN A 63 -6.29 4.01 -10.08
N LEU A 64 -5.22 4.78 -10.27
CA LEU A 64 -5.29 6.00 -11.08
C LEU A 64 -5.80 5.73 -12.50
N ASP A 65 -5.39 4.62 -13.11
CA ASP A 65 -5.78 4.27 -14.47
C ASP A 65 -7.17 3.63 -14.54
N SER A 66 -7.78 3.34 -13.39
CA SER A 66 -9.07 2.65 -13.31
C SER A 66 -10.25 3.59 -13.01
N ILE A 67 -9.97 4.86 -12.76
CA ILE A 67 -11.00 5.84 -12.41
C ILE A 67 -11.11 6.95 -13.44
#